data_49d23a4d5df463bb3437653341cd8696
#
_entry.id   49d23a4d5df463bb3437653341cd8696
#
_cell.length_a   1.000
_cell.length_b   1.000
_cell.length_c   1.000
_cell.angle_alpha   90.00
_cell.angle_beta   90.00
_cell.angle_gamma   90.00
#
_symmetry.space_group_name_H-M   'P 1'
#
loop_
_entity.id
_entity.type
_entity.pdbx_description
1 polymer ?
#
loop_
_entity_poly.entity_id
_entity_poly.type
_entity_poly.pdbx_seq_one_letter_code
_entity_poly.pdbx_strand_id
1 'polypeptide(L)'
;MRCGLLDPNLPDAAAFGCIRRADITPIQNRHNRVEWKCLTEDKAVFYSFCGHAGIPAPEMLAVVGKAGGRTVKGASPSSRVEWERYFANDLPAEFVVKPTLGAHGKGFRLYRRDAADFSAPVLYDHLTKSTEWDNFVIQRRIRSHSDIVQLTGSEALQTARIITWVTPQGDIDVYLTFFRIVVGANFYDNHNYGLSGNLIANIDPVSGVSPRQPEGASPNGIGFSVLTNHPKTGAPFADFQLPHWQEARKLAEHAAMLFLPLRTIGWDLALTDDGPLLLQGNAEWDPVNHLVMHAGPEHQLELADFLNCLRAA
;
A
#
# COMPACT_ATOMS: atom_id res chain seq x y z
N MET A 1 -2.73 -9.90 20.66
CA MET A 1 -3.83 -10.84 20.84
C MET A 1 -5.03 -10.58 19.91
N ARG A 2 -4.93 -9.61 18.98
CA ARG A 2 -6.04 -9.22 18.09
C ARG A 2 -6.14 -10.04 16.81
N CYS A 3 -5.13 -10.85 16.51
CA CYS A 3 -5.06 -11.64 15.27
C CYS A 3 -5.76 -13.01 15.37
N GLY A 4 -6.72 -13.18 16.27
CA GLY A 4 -7.45 -14.44 16.40
C GLY A 4 -6.66 -15.62 16.97
N LEU A 5 -5.37 -15.45 17.30
CA LEU A 5 -4.51 -16.52 17.83
C LEU A 5 -4.95 -17.11 19.17
N LEU A 6 -5.90 -16.48 19.84
CA LEU A 6 -6.52 -16.97 21.06
C LEU A 6 -7.99 -17.38 20.84
N ASP A 7 -8.42 -17.52 19.60
CA ASP A 7 -9.72 -18.10 19.31
C ASP A 7 -9.72 -19.56 19.78
N PRO A 8 -10.63 -19.94 20.71
CA PRO A 8 -10.68 -21.31 21.22
C PRO A 8 -11.02 -22.36 20.15
N ASN A 9 -11.52 -21.92 18.99
CA ASN A 9 -11.81 -22.78 17.85
C ASN A 9 -10.60 -22.96 16.92
N LEU A 10 -9.50 -22.20 17.14
CA LEU A 10 -8.30 -22.36 16.34
C LEU A 10 -7.53 -23.59 16.81
N PRO A 11 -7.17 -24.53 15.91
CA PRO A 11 -6.33 -25.67 16.29
C PRO A 11 -5.00 -25.22 16.91
N ASP A 12 -4.54 -25.88 17.96
CA ASP A 12 -3.27 -25.56 18.63
C ASP A 12 -2.09 -25.50 17.64
N ALA A 13 -2.04 -26.43 16.68
CA ALA A 13 -1.03 -26.41 15.62
C ALA A 13 -1.02 -25.12 14.81
N ALA A 14 -2.17 -24.51 14.57
CA ALA A 14 -2.30 -23.24 13.87
C ALA A 14 -1.82 -22.06 14.73
N ALA A 15 -2.08 -22.08 16.03
CA ALA A 15 -1.63 -21.04 16.95
C ALA A 15 -0.10 -21.08 17.16
N PHE A 16 0.51 -22.25 17.21
CA PHE A 16 1.96 -22.43 17.40
C PHE A 16 2.77 -22.33 16.11
N GLY A 17 2.16 -22.57 14.93
CA GLY A 17 2.79 -22.46 13.63
C GLY A 17 2.81 -21.02 13.05
N CYS A 18 2.29 -20.04 13.77
CA CYS A 18 2.20 -18.66 13.27
C CYS A 18 3.56 -18.04 13.03
N ILE A 19 3.79 -17.62 11.79
CA ILE A 19 4.98 -16.90 11.37
C ILE A 19 4.86 -15.45 11.80
N ARG A 20 5.75 -15.03 12.68
CA ARG A 20 5.81 -13.65 13.18
C ARG A 20 6.70 -12.78 12.29
N ARG A 21 6.53 -11.47 12.37
CA ARG A 21 7.44 -10.53 11.72
C ARG A 21 8.91 -10.79 12.08
N ALA A 22 9.18 -11.16 13.33
CA ALA A 22 10.53 -11.52 13.78
C ALA A 22 11.13 -12.74 13.05
N ASP A 23 10.31 -13.63 12.54
CA ASP A 23 10.75 -14.84 11.85
C ASP A 23 11.05 -14.55 10.37
N ILE A 24 10.34 -13.60 9.74
CA ILE A 24 10.51 -13.26 8.33
C ILE A 24 11.53 -12.15 8.07
N THR A 25 11.68 -11.20 9.00
CA THR A 25 12.59 -10.05 8.82
C THR A 25 14.03 -10.47 8.51
N PRO A 26 14.65 -11.48 9.18
CA PRO A 26 15.98 -11.94 8.82
C PRO A 26 16.08 -12.51 7.39
N ILE A 27 15.01 -13.18 6.94
CA ILE A 27 14.92 -13.73 5.58
C ILE A 27 14.84 -12.60 4.57
N GLN A 28 13.96 -11.63 4.79
CA GLN A 28 13.84 -10.45 3.93
C GLN A 28 15.16 -9.68 3.85
N ASN A 29 15.86 -9.48 4.97
CA ASN A 29 17.14 -8.77 5.01
C ASN A 29 18.26 -9.50 4.25
N ARG A 30 18.19 -10.83 4.16
CA ARG A 30 19.13 -11.61 3.34
C ARG A 30 18.93 -11.36 1.85
N HIS A 31 17.67 -11.24 1.41
CA HIS A 31 17.30 -11.06 0.00
C HIS A 31 17.20 -9.60 -0.42
N ASN A 32 16.96 -8.71 0.53
CA ASN A 32 16.85 -7.27 0.34
C ASN A 32 17.91 -6.57 1.19
N ARG A 33 19.10 -6.44 0.65
CA ARG A 33 20.19 -5.79 1.36
C ARG A 33 19.86 -4.34 1.68
N VAL A 34 20.26 -3.89 2.86
CA VAL A 34 19.90 -2.57 3.41
C VAL A 34 20.28 -1.41 2.48
N GLU A 35 21.38 -1.54 1.74
CA GLU A 35 21.90 -0.51 0.83
C GLU A 35 20.92 -0.17 -0.30
N TRP A 36 20.02 -1.08 -0.65
CA TRP A 36 19.05 -0.91 -1.73
C TRP A 36 17.63 -0.58 -1.26
N LYS A 37 17.36 -0.67 0.04
CA LYS A 37 16.01 -0.45 0.58
C LYS A 37 15.50 0.97 0.36
N CYS A 38 16.38 1.96 0.21
CA CYS A 38 15.99 3.33 -0.09
C CYS A 38 15.13 3.44 -1.36
N LEU A 39 15.27 2.51 -2.32
CA LEU A 39 14.44 2.44 -3.52
C LEU A 39 12.94 2.27 -3.21
N THR A 40 12.61 1.66 -2.08
CA THR A 40 11.22 1.41 -1.67
C THR A 40 10.79 2.23 -0.45
N GLU A 41 11.72 2.59 0.43
CA GLU A 41 11.42 3.27 1.68
C GLU A 41 11.22 4.78 1.51
N ASP A 42 12.07 5.43 0.70
CA ASP A 42 11.94 6.86 0.41
C ASP A 42 11.05 7.10 -0.82
N LYS A 43 9.90 7.74 -0.60
CA LYS A 43 8.92 7.97 -1.68
C LYS A 43 9.43 8.88 -2.79
N ALA A 44 10.33 9.83 -2.48
CA ALA A 44 10.90 10.70 -3.52
C ALA A 44 11.85 9.91 -4.43
N VAL A 45 12.63 8.99 -3.86
CA VAL A 45 13.49 8.06 -4.60
C VAL A 45 12.63 7.10 -5.43
N PHE A 46 11.64 6.46 -4.78
CA PHE A 46 10.72 5.52 -5.42
C PHE A 46 10.04 6.10 -6.66
N TYR A 47 9.37 7.26 -6.52
CA TYR A 47 8.65 7.87 -7.64
C TYR A 47 9.58 8.44 -8.72
N SER A 48 10.77 8.92 -8.33
CA SER A 48 11.79 9.32 -9.31
C SER A 48 12.26 8.12 -10.12
N PHE A 49 12.52 6.98 -9.46
CA PHE A 49 12.89 5.74 -10.12
C PHE A 49 11.78 5.24 -11.06
N CYS A 50 10.55 5.16 -10.57
CA CYS A 50 9.40 4.76 -11.39
C CYS A 50 9.25 5.64 -12.64
N GLY A 51 9.38 6.96 -12.49
CA GLY A 51 9.28 7.89 -13.61
C GLY A 51 10.38 7.70 -14.67
N HIS A 52 11.61 7.42 -14.26
CA HIS A 52 12.72 7.15 -15.19
C HIS A 52 12.60 5.75 -15.84
N ALA A 53 12.09 4.78 -15.10
CA ALA A 53 11.92 3.41 -15.59
C ALA A 53 10.62 3.21 -16.41
N GLY A 54 9.80 4.24 -16.58
CA GLY A 54 8.53 4.15 -17.30
C GLY A 54 7.46 3.32 -16.57
N ILE A 55 7.60 3.14 -15.26
CA ILE A 55 6.63 2.42 -14.43
C ILE A 55 5.43 3.33 -14.14
N PRO A 56 4.19 2.93 -14.46
CA PRO A 56 3.00 3.67 -14.10
C PRO A 56 2.90 3.88 -12.58
N ALA A 57 2.97 5.13 -12.14
CA ALA A 57 2.92 5.54 -10.74
C ALA A 57 2.23 6.91 -10.62
N PRO A 58 1.75 7.31 -9.43
CA PRO A 58 1.19 8.64 -9.24
C PRO A 58 2.16 9.75 -9.63
N GLU A 59 1.68 10.74 -10.36
CA GLU A 59 2.50 11.88 -10.76
C GLU A 59 3.03 12.62 -9.53
N MET A 60 4.35 12.58 -9.33
CA MET A 60 5.03 13.41 -8.36
C MET A 60 5.21 14.81 -8.93
N LEU A 61 4.79 15.83 -8.19
CA LEU A 61 4.79 17.22 -8.61
C LEU A 61 6.00 17.96 -8.03
N ALA A 62 6.28 17.74 -6.76
CA ALA A 62 7.39 18.35 -6.05
C ALA A 62 7.86 17.50 -4.86
N VAL A 63 9.09 17.77 -4.44
CA VAL A 63 9.65 17.36 -3.14
C VAL A 63 10.00 18.64 -2.38
N VAL A 64 9.50 18.81 -1.17
CA VAL A 64 9.72 20.01 -0.35
C VAL A 64 9.99 19.60 1.09
N GLY A 65 10.91 20.31 1.74
CA GLY A 65 11.23 20.08 3.14
C GLY A 65 12.05 21.20 3.77
N LYS A 66 12.63 20.92 4.93
CA LYS A 66 13.40 21.90 5.73
C LYS A 66 14.61 22.50 4.99
N ALA A 67 15.28 21.69 4.18
CA ALA A 67 16.46 22.12 3.42
C ALA A 67 16.14 22.79 2.08
N GLY A 68 14.86 23.02 1.79
CA GLY A 68 14.40 23.55 0.50
C GLY A 68 13.56 22.53 -0.27
N GLY A 69 13.48 22.69 -1.59
CA GLY A 69 12.65 21.81 -2.41
C GLY A 69 12.97 21.90 -3.89
N ARG A 70 12.35 20.96 -4.64
CA ARG A 70 12.40 20.95 -6.10
C ARG A 70 11.06 20.55 -6.69
N THR A 71 10.70 21.12 -7.82
CA THR A 71 9.62 20.65 -8.67
C THR A 71 10.13 19.54 -9.59
N VAL A 72 9.24 18.67 -10.06
CA VAL A 72 9.62 17.61 -11.03
C VAL A 72 9.71 18.18 -12.45
N LYS A 73 8.85 19.15 -12.75
CA LYS A 73 8.82 19.84 -14.04
C LYS A 73 9.07 21.34 -13.85
N GLY A 74 9.81 21.93 -14.78
CA GLY A 74 10.12 23.36 -14.78
C GLY A 74 11.20 23.78 -13.77
N ALA A 75 11.36 25.07 -13.62
CA ALA A 75 12.31 25.65 -12.68
C ALA A 75 11.77 25.56 -11.25
N SER A 76 12.60 25.09 -10.34
CA SER A 76 12.23 25.01 -8.92
C SER A 76 12.19 26.40 -8.30
N PRO A 77 11.13 26.69 -7.49
CA PRO A 77 11.08 27.93 -6.71
C PRO A 77 12.29 28.05 -5.78
N SER A 78 12.86 29.25 -5.69
CA SER A 78 14.07 29.55 -4.90
C SER A 78 13.77 30.31 -3.60
N SER A 79 12.56 30.84 -3.46
CA SER A 79 12.13 31.63 -2.30
C SER A 79 10.77 31.15 -1.78
N ARG A 80 10.45 31.52 -0.54
CA ARG A 80 9.15 31.29 0.08
C ARG A 80 8.00 31.83 -0.80
N VAL A 81 8.14 33.04 -1.31
CA VAL A 81 7.09 33.70 -2.12
C VAL A 81 6.84 32.92 -3.41
N GLU A 82 7.90 32.41 -4.03
CA GLU A 82 7.76 31.59 -5.24
C GLU A 82 7.12 30.23 -4.94
N TRP A 83 7.44 29.58 -3.82
CA TRP A 83 6.78 28.36 -3.38
C TRP A 83 5.29 28.57 -3.09
N GLU A 84 4.94 29.64 -2.36
CA GLU A 84 3.56 29.98 -2.08
C GLU A 84 2.77 30.25 -3.37
N ARG A 85 3.37 30.94 -4.35
CA ARG A 85 2.77 31.14 -5.67
C ARG A 85 2.59 29.83 -6.43
N TYR A 86 3.59 28.95 -6.42
CA TYR A 86 3.51 27.61 -7.01
C TYR A 86 2.37 26.80 -6.40
N PHE A 87 2.24 26.79 -5.07
CA PHE A 87 1.16 26.07 -4.40
C PHE A 87 -0.23 26.64 -4.73
N ALA A 88 -0.34 27.94 -4.88
CA ALA A 88 -1.61 28.61 -5.18
C ALA A 88 -2.04 28.42 -6.64
N ASN A 89 -1.11 28.38 -7.60
CA ASN A 89 -1.45 28.49 -9.01
C ASN A 89 -1.14 27.24 -9.84
N ASP A 90 -0.04 26.53 -9.54
CA ASP A 90 0.50 25.48 -10.41
C ASP A 90 0.15 24.05 -9.96
N LEU A 91 -0.23 23.88 -8.69
CA LEU A 91 -0.73 22.58 -8.21
C LEU A 91 -2.14 22.29 -8.77
N PRO A 92 -2.48 21.01 -9.01
CA PRO A 92 -3.85 20.63 -9.39
C PRO A 92 -4.87 21.00 -8.30
N ALA A 93 -6.16 21.02 -8.64
CA ALA A 93 -7.24 21.33 -7.68
C ALA A 93 -7.23 20.40 -6.47
N GLU A 94 -6.87 19.13 -6.68
CA GLU A 94 -6.69 18.15 -5.59
C GLU A 94 -5.31 17.52 -5.68
N PHE A 95 -4.62 17.50 -4.55
CA PHE A 95 -3.30 16.88 -4.43
C PHE A 95 -3.09 16.29 -3.04
N VAL A 96 -2.14 15.39 -2.93
CA VAL A 96 -1.78 14.77 -1.66
C VAL A 96 -0.35 15.12 -1.27
N VAL A 97 -0.15 15.24 0.03
CA VAL A 97 1.15 15.45 0.65
C VAL A 97 1.46 14.26 1.53
N LYS A 98 2.65 13.72 1.40
CA LYS A 98 3.12 12.56 2.19
C LYS A 98 4.56 12.80 2.62
N PRO A 99 4.97 12.44 3.85
CA PRO A 99 6.39 12.39 4.19
C PRO A 99 7.14 11.45 3.23
N THR A 100 8.37 11.81 2.85
CA THR A 100 9.21 10.92 2.01
C THR A 100 9.49 9.61 2.72
N LEU A 101 9.83 9.68 4.00
CA LEU A 101 10.00 8.54 4.89
C LEU A 101 8.79 8.47 5.84
N GLY A 102 8.00 7.42 5.75
CA GLY A 102 6.82 7.26 6.59
C GLY A 102 6.02 6.03 6.19
N ALA A 103 5.41 5.40 7.17
CA ALA A 103 4.63 4.18 7.01
C ALA A 103 3.20 4.37 7.56
N HIS A 104 2.31 3.43 7.22
CA HIS A 104 0.95 3.34 7.76
C HIS A 104 0.06 4.58 7.56
N GLY A 105 0.31 5.38 6.52
CA GLY A 105 -0.46 6.60 6.23
C GLY A 105 -0.18 7.78 7.18
N LYS A 106 0.79 7.67 8.09
CA LYS A 106 1.16 8.77 8.98
C LYS A 106 1.65 9.98 8.16
N GLY A 107 1.18 11.17 8.54
CA GLY A 107 1.53 12.41 7.85
C GLY A 107 0.90 12.60 6.46
N PHE A 108 0.06 11.65 6.00
CA PHE A 108 -0.72 11.82 4.78
C PHE A 108 -1.74 12.93 4.95
N ARG A 109 -1.81 13.85 3.97
CA ARG A 109 -2.83 14.88 3.88
C ARG A 109 -3.35 15.05 2.46
N LEU A 110 -4.66 15.13 2.32
CA LEU A 110 -5.34 15.53 1.10
C LEU A 110 -5.62 17.03 1.16
N TYR A 111 -5.23 17.75 0.11
CA TYR A 111 -5.51 19.17 -0.06
C TYR A 111 -6.44 19.39 -1.25
N ARG A 112 -7.35 20.36 -1.09
CA ARG A 112 -8.18 20.91 -2.16
C ARG A 112 -7.83 22.38 -2.25
N ARG A 113 -7.27 22.78 -3.38
CA ARG A 113 -6.77 24.14 -3.59
C ARG A 113 -7.90 25.20 -3.61
N ASP A 114 -9.08 24.79 -4.06
CA ASP A 114 -10.30 25.62 -4.12
C ASP A 114 -11.12 25.62 -2.81
N ALA A 115 -10.71 24.86 -1.80
CA ALA A 115 -11.38 24.86 -0.50
C ALA A 115 -11.12 26.18 0.25
N ALA A 116 -12.13 26.65 0.98
CA ALA A 116 -12.05 27.92 1.70
C ALA A 116 -10.98 27.97 2.80
N ASP A 117 -10.57 26.82 3.30
CA ASP A 117 -9.53 26.64 4.32
C ASP A 117 -8.13 26.38 3.74
N PHE A 118 -7.97 26.31 2.41
CA PHE A 118 -6.66 26.18 1.79
C PHE A 118 -5.86 27.47 1.89
N SER A 119 -4.60 27.33 2.35
CA SER A 119 -3.66 28.44 2.44
C SER A 119 -2.27 27.99 2.03
N ALA A 120 -1.75 28.59 0.95
CA ALA A 120 -0.40 28.30 0.46
C ALA A 120 0.70 28.64 1.49
N PRO A 121 0.64 29.77 2.25
CA PRO A 121 1.56 30.02 3.36
C PRO A 121 1.52 28.96 4.46
N VAL A 122 0.32 28.48 4.82
CA VAL A 122 0.17 27.42 5.84
C VAL A 122 0.74 26.08 5.33
N LEU A 123 0.54 25.77 4.04
CA LEU A 123 1.14 24.61 3.42
C LEU A 123 2.68 24.73 3.43
N TYR A 124 3.23 25.88 3.05
CA TYR A 124 4.68 26.10 3.09
C TYR A 124 5.25 25.87 4.50
N ASP A 125 4.61 26.45 5.50
CA ASP A 125 5.04 26.28 6.91
C ASP A 125 4.92 24.81 7.37
N HIS A 126 3.87 24.11 6.97
CA HIS A 126 3.73 22.69 7.26
C HIS A 126 4.90 21.86 6.69
N LEU A 127 5.30 22.13 5.44
CA LEU A 127 6.34 21.36 4.76
C LEU A 127 7.76 21.69 5.27
N THR A 128 8.00 22.94 5.66
CA THR A 128 9.36 23.42 5.99
C THR A 128 9.63 23.49 7.50
N LYS A 129 8.58 23.55 8.34
CA LYS A 129 8.71 23.68 9.81
C LYS A 129 8.22 22.43 10.56
N SER A 130 7.95 21.33 9.86
CA SER A 130 7.54 20.08 10.51
C SER A 130 8.59 19.63 11.53
N THR A 131 8.16 19.25 12.73
CA THR A 131 9.06 18.69 13.77
C THR A 131 9.20 17.18 13.63
N GLU A 132 8.27 16.53 12.93
CA GLU A 132 8.20 15.06 12.79
C GLU A 132 8.89 14.57 11.52
N TRP A 133 8.82 15.36 10.42
CA TRP A 133 9.30 14.95 9.10
C TRP A 133 10.24 16.00 8.48
N ASP A 134 11.27 15.54 7.77
CA ASP A 134 12.23 16.42 7.12
C ASP A 134 11.82 16.81 5.72
N ASN A 135 11.23 15.88 4.95
CA ASN A 135 10.85 16.09 3.56
C ASN A 135 9.49 15.46 3.25
N PHE A 136 8.82 16.05 2.27
CA PHE A 136 7.52 15.61 1.79
C PHE A 136 7.52 15.51 0.25
N VAL A 137 6.76 14.54 -0.28
CA VAL A 137 6.36 14.52 -1.68
C VAL A 137 4.98 15.13 -1.83
N ILE A 138 4.81 15.93 -2.89
CA ILE A 138 3.52 16.44 -3.35
C ILE A 138 3.16 15.67 -4.61
N GLN A 139 1.96 15.08 -4.64
CA GLN A 139 1.50 14.22 -5.73
C GLN A 139 0.09 14.59 -6.18
N ARG A 140 -0.21 14.35 -7.45
CA ARG A 140 -1.60 14.37 -7.93
C ARG A 140 -2.43 13.35 -7.15
N ARG A 141 -3.64 13.76 -6.73
CA ARG A 141 -4.61 12.81 -6.17
C ARG A 141 -5.00 11.78 -7.23
N ILE A 142 -5.01 10.53 -6.85
CA ILE A 142 -5.60 9.43 -7.62
C ILE A 142 -6.83 8.89 -6.90
N ARG A 143 -7.73 8.27 -7.65
CA ARG A 143 -8.97 7.67 -7.16
C ARG A 143 -9.01 6.19 -7.49
N SER A 144 -9.68 5.40 -6.67
CA SER A 144 -9.98 4.02 -7.00
C SER A 144 -10.90 3.94 -8.23
N HIS A 145 -10.84 2.84 -8.92
CA HIS A 145 -11.75 2.51 -10.02
C HIS A 145 -13.21 2.67 -9.61
N SER A 146 -14.06 3.10 -10.54
CA SER A 146 -15.49 3.36 -10.29
C SER A 146 -16.22 2.15 -9.68
N ASP A 147 -15.92 0.92 -10.08
CA ASP A 147 -16.50 -0.30 -9.51
C ASP A 147 -16.15 -0.49 -8.03
N ILE A 148 -14.90 -0.16 -7.64
CA ILE A 148 -14.46 -0.21 -6.24
C ILE A 148 -15.21 0.87 -5.43
N VAL A 149 -15.35 2.07 -5.97
CA VAL A 149 -16.11 3.15 -5.33
C VAL A 149 -17.57 2.76 -5.19
N GLN A 150 -18.16 2.13 -6.20
CA GLN A 150 -19.54 1.63 -6.15
C GLN A 150 -19.72 0.55 -5.07
N LEU A 151 -18.80 -0.41 -5.00
CA LEU A 151 -18.82 -1.47 -3.97
C LEU A 151 -18.76 -0.89 -2.56
N THR A 152 -17.88 0.06 -2.30
CA THR A 152 -17.56 0.51 -0.94
C THR A 152 -18.26 1.80 -0.53
N GLY A 153 -18.78 2.58 -1.48
CA GLY A 153 -19.31 3.92 -1.26
C GLY A 153 -18.27 4.89 -0.68
N SER A 154 -16.97 4.66 -0.96
CA SER A 154 -15.86 5.45 -0.45
C SER A 154 -14.97 5.97 -1.59
N GLU A 155 -14.65 7.27 -1.55
CA GLU A 155 -13.64 7.88 -2.43
C GLU A 155 -12.21 7.74 -1.91
N ALA A 156 -12.00 7.13 -0.75
CA ALA A 156 -10.66 6.83 -0.27
C ALA A 156 -9.98 5.84 -1.21
N LEU A 157 -8.70 6.05 -1.44
CA LEU A 157 -7.91 5.15 -2.27
C LEU A 157 -7.79 3.79 -1.59
N GLN A 158 -8.13 2.74 -2.33
CA GLN A 158 -8.06 1.36 -1.89
C GLN A 158 -7.04 0.62 -2.74
N THR A 159 -6.24 -0.23 -2.10
CA THR A 159 -5.07 -0.82 -2.74
C THR A 159 -5.09 -2.33 -2.74
N ALA A 160 -4.61 -2.90 -3.85
CA ALA A 160 -4.22 -4.29 -3.90
C ALA A 160 -2.76 -4.44 -3.44
N ARG A 161 -2.49 -5.43 -2.61
CA ARG A 161 -1.13 -5.86 -2.28
C ARG A 161 -0.79 -7.09 -3.11
N ILE A 162 0.35 -7.04 -3.80
CA ILE A 162 0.94 -8.17 -4.51
C ILE A 162 2.35 -8.38 -3.94
N ILE A 163 2.65 -9.58 -3.44
CA ILE A 163 3.98 -9.91 -2.98
C ILE A 163 4.66 -10.76 -4.04
N THR A 164 5.82 -10.29 -4.50
CA THR A 164 6.64 -10.97 -5.50
C THR A 164 7.93 -11.50 -4.90
N TRP A 165 8.43 -12.55 -5.52
CA TRP A 165 9.75 -13.12 -5.28
C TRP A 165 10.48 -13.35 -6.62
N VAL A 166 11.67 -12.79 -6.76
CA VAL A 166 12.54 -13.08 -7.90
C VAL A 166 13.50 -14.21 -7.51
N THR A 167 13.31 -15.37 -8.11
CA THR A 167 14.08 -16.58 -7.81
C THR A 167 15.54 -16.43 -8.21
N PRO A 168 16.46 -17.28 -7.70
CA PRO A 168 17.84 -17.30 -8.17
C PRO A 168 18.00 -17.55 -9.67
N GLN A 169 17.02 -18.19 -10.31
CA GLN A 169 16.98 -18.47 -11.74
C GLN A 169 16.49 -17.27 -12.57
N GLY A 170 15.90 -16.26 -11.91
CA GLY A 170 15.37 -15.06 -12.53
C GLY A 170 13.86 -15.14 -12.83
N ASP A 171 13.20 -16.22 -12.43
CA ASP A 171 11.75 -16.32 -12.53
C ASP A 171 11.07 -15.44 -11.47
N ILE A 172 9.84 -15.00 -11.73
CA ILE A 172 9.07 -14.19 -10.79
C ILE A 172 7.86 -14.98 -10.31
N ASP A 173 7.84 -15.26 -9.02
CA ASP A 173 6.71 -15.85 -8.35
C ASP A 173 5.86 -14.76 -7.69
N VAL A 174 4.55 -14.81 -7.92
CA VAL A 174 3.56 -14.03 -7.17
C VAL A 174 3.06 -14.91 -6.04
N TYR A 175 3.48 -14.55 -4.82
CA TYR A 175 3.24 -15.41 -3.67
C TYR A 175 1.91 -15.14 -2.97
N LEU A 176 1.61 -13.86 -2.69
CA LEU A 176 0.44 -13.48 -1.92
C LEU A 176 -0.20 -12.26 -2.55
N THR A 177 -1.52 -12.30 -2.64
CA THR A 177 -2.31 -11.18 -3.14
C THR A 177 -3.52 -10.94 -2.25
N PHE A 178 -3.74 -9.68 -1.90
CA PHE A 178 -4.93 -9.27 -1.16
C PHE A 178 -5.36 -7.85 -1.50
N PHE A 179 -6.62 -7.56 -1.24
CA PHE A 179 -7.21 -6.25 -1.45
C PHE A 179 -7.69 -5.67 -0.11
N ARG A 180 -7.40 -4.39 0.12
CA ARG A 180 -7.84 -3.65 1.29
C ARG A 180 -9.10 -2.88 0.97
N ILE A 181 -10.14 -3.08 1.77
CA ILE A 181 -11.47 -2.52 1.57
C ILE A 181 -11.74 -1.51 2.67
N VAL A 182 -12.02 -0.27 2.28
CA VAL A 182 -12.34 0.81 3.21
C VAL A 182 -13.78 0.69 3.70
N VAL A 183 -13.97 0.80 5.02
CA VAL A 183 -15.27 0.84 5.67
C VAL A 183 -15.44 2.17 6.40
N GLY A 184 -16.64 2.76 6.27
CA GLY A 184 -16.97 4.00 6.98
C GLY A 184 -16.32 5.25 6.40
N ALA A 185 -15.84 6.12 7.28
CA ALA A 185 -15.27 7.43 6.94
C ALA A 185 -13.73 7.42 6.90
N ASN A 186 -13.11 6.25 6.83
CA ASN A 186 -11.66 6.15 6.75
C ASN A 186 -11.12 6.77 5.45
N PHE A 187 -10.06 7.55 5.55
CA PHE A 187 -9.36 8.15 4.40
C PHE A 187 -8.21 7.28 3.87
N TYR A 188 -7.91 6.17 4.54
CA TYR A 188 -6.85 5.23 4.18
C TYR A 188 -7.33 3.80 4.38
N ASP A 189 -6.81 2.90 3.59
CA ASP A 189 -7.22 1.50 3.51
C ASP A 189 -6.45 0.55 4.45
N ASN A 190 -5.50 1.06 5.23
CA ASN A 190 -4.72 0.23 6.13
C ASN A 190 -5.63 -0.50 7.13
N HIS A 191 -5.57 -1.82 7.14
CA HIS A 191 -6.34 -2.67 8.03
C HIS A 191 -5.90 -2.54 9.50
N ASN A 192 -4.60 -2.25 9.75
CA ASN A 192 -4.04 -2.01 11.08
C ASN A 192 -4.48 -3.09 12.10
N TYR A 193 -4.32 -4.36 11.74
CA TYR A 193 -4.70 -5.51 12.58
C TYR A 193 -6.17 -5.47 13.05
N GLY A 194 -7.08 -4.99 12.20
CA GLY A 194 -8.50 -4.83 12.50
C GLY A 194 -8.87 -3.55 13.25
N LEU A 195 -7.89 -2.74 13.69
CA LEU A 195 -8.13 -1.53 14.48
C LEU A 195 -8.80 -0.40 13.69
N SER A 196 -8.62 -0.38 12.38
CA SER A 196 -9.22 0.62 11.50
C SER A 196 -10.70 0.33 11.20
N GLY A 197 -11.16 -0.90 11.40
CA GLY A 197 -12.45 -1.37 10.92
C GLY A 197 -12.50 -1.65 9.42
N ASN A 198 -11.42 -1.44 8.69
CA ASN A 198 -11.31 -1.81 7.28
C ASN A 198 -11.23 -3.34 7.13
N LEU A 199 -11.61 -3.84 5.95
CA LEU A 199 -11.60 -5.26 5.66
C LEU A 199 -10.40 -5.63 4.79
N ILE A 200 -10.09 -6.91 4.77
CA ILE A 200 -9.13 -7.53 3.87
C ILE A 200 -9.84 -8.65 3.11
N ALA A 201 -9.65 -8.69 1.80
CA ALA A 201 -10.04 -9.78 0.94
C ALA A 201 -8.79 -10.48 0.39
N ASN A 202 -8.72 -11.80 0.54
CA ASN A 202 -7.74 -12.58 -0.22
C ASN A 202 -8.12 -12.54 -1.70
N ILE A 203 -7.15 -12.44 -2.57
CA ILE A 203 -7.38 -12.38 -4.02
C ILE A 203 -6.63 -13.54 -4.68
N ASP A 204 -7.31 -14.27 -5.52
CA ASP A 204 -6.64 -15.28 -6.36
C ASP A 204 -5.68 -14.59 -7.34
N PRO A 205 -4.39 -14.93 -7.32
CA PRO A 205 -3.37 -14.23 -8.12
C PRO A 205 -3.57 -14.39 -9.63
N VAL A 206 -4.31 -15.39 -10.07
CA VAL A 206 -4.56 -15.63 -11.49
C VAL A 206 -5.81 -14.89 -11.97
N SER A 207 -6.94 -15.07 -11.28
CA SER A 207 -8.23 -14.53 -11.73
C SER A 207 -8.51 -13.11 -11.24
N GLY A 208 -7.95 -12.68 -10.11
CA GLY A 208 -8.28 -11.38 -9.50
C GLY A 208 -9.58 -11.38 -8.71
N VAL A 209 -10.17 -12.55 -8.50
CA VAL A 209 -11.40 -12.73 -7.74
C VAL A 209 -11.05 -13.13 -6.31
N SER A 210 -11.86 -12.70 -5.34
CA SER A 210 -11.71 -13.20 -3.98
C SER A 210 -12.30 -14.61 -3.87
N PRO A 211 -11.50 -15.65 -3.60
CA PRO A 211 -12.01 -17.01 -3.44
C PRO A 211 -12.81 -17.20 -2.15
N ARG A 212 -12.67 -16.26 -1.23
CA ARG A 212 -13.36 -16.23 0.07
C ARG A 212 -13.95 -14.86 0.34
N GLN A 213 -14.95 -14.81 1.18
CA GLN A 213 -15.54 -13.55 1.64
C GLN A 213 -14.50 -12.72 2.43
N PRO A 214 -14.49 -11.39 2.29
CA PRO A 214 -13.61 -10.51 3.06
C PRO A 214 -13.76 -10.67 4.56
N GLU A 215 -12.69 -10.40 5.28
CA GLU A 215 -12.62 -10.50 6.73
C GLU A 215 -12.41 -9.14 7.39
N GLY A 216 -13.09 -8.94 8.49
CA GLY A 216 -12.95 -7.76 9.36
C GLY A 216 -12.86 -8.17 10.82
N ALA A 217 -12.47 -7.22 11.67
CA ALA A 217 -12.42 -7.46 13.11
C ALA A 217 -13.79 -7.90 13.63
N SER A 218 -13.82 -8.97 14.43
CA SER A 218 -15.05 -9.44 15.06
C SER A 218 -15.62 -8.39 16.03
N PRO A 219 -16.96 -8.24 16.10
CA PRO A 219 -17.60 -7.26 16.97
C PRO A 219 -17.27 -7.44 18.46
N ASN A 220 -16.93 -8.67 18.89
CA ASN A 220 -16.53 -8.97 20.25
C ASN A 220 -15.04 -8.63 20.54
N GLY A 221 -14.31 -8.12 19.54
CA GLY A 221 -12.89 -7.75 19.66
C GLY A 221 -11.91 -8.94 19.68
N ILE A 222 -12.39 -10.15 19.42
CA ILE A 222 -11.57 -11.38 19.39
C ILE A 222 -11.67 -11.99 18.00
N GLY A 223 -10.53 -12.05 17.29
CA GLY A 223 -10.45 -12.64 15.96
C GLY A 223 -11.12 -11.82 14.86
N PHE A 224 -11.48 -12.50 13.80
CA PHE A 224 -12.04 -11.93 12.59
C PHE A 224 -13.38 -12.58 12.25
N SER A 225 -14.23 -11.83 11.61
CA SER A 225 -15.51 -12.30 11.09
C SER A 225 -15.54 -12.16 9.59
N VAL A 226 -16.08 -13.17 8.92
CA VAL A 226 -16.33 -13.15 7.48
C VAL A 226 -17.58 -12.32 7.18
N LEU A 227 -17.52 -11.45 6.18
CA LEU A 227 -18.62 -10.61 5.77
C LEU A 227 -19.05 -10.94 4.33
N THR A 228 -20.34 -11.17 4.12
CA THR A 228 -20.91 -11.45 2.80
C THR A 228 -21.20 -10.19 2.00
N ASN A 229 -21.43 -9.08 2.71
CA ASN A 229 -21.79 -7.80 2.11
C ASN A 229 -20.99 -6.66 2.76
N HIS A 230 -20.74 -5.61 1.98
CA HIS A 230 -20.06 -4.42 2.49
C HIS A 230 -20.92 -3.71 3.54
N PRO A 231 -20.39 -3.43 4.76
CA PRO A 231 -21.21 -2.96 5.90
C PRO A 231 -21.93 -1.63 5.65
N LYS A 232 -21.37 -0.75 4.81
CA LYS A 232 -21.94 0.57 4.53
C LYS A 232 -22.93 0.53 3.37
N THR A 233 -22.60 -0.15 2.28
CA THR A 233 -23.39 -0.11 1.04
C THR A 233 -24.39 -1.25 0.94
N GLY A 234 -24.16 -2.35 1.68
CA GLY A 234 -24.91 -3.60 1.50
C GLY A 234 -24.56 -4.36 0.22
N ALA A 235 -23.64 -3.86 -0.61
CA ALA A 235 -23.23 -4.53 -1.83
C ALA A 235 -22.59 -5.89 -1.52
N PRO A 236 -22.96 -6.96 -2.27
CA PRO A 236 -22.37 -8.28 -2.05
C PRO A 236 -20.90 -8.31 -2.49
N PHE A 237 -20.10 -9.08 -1.77
CA PHE A 237 -18.72 -9.38 -2.16
C PHE A 237 -18.63 -10.58 -3.11
N ALA A 238 -19.69 -11.37 -3.22
CA ALA A 238 -19.72 -12.50 -4.15
C ALA A 238 -19.46 -12.04 -5.59
N ASP A 239 -18.60 -12.77 -6.28
CA ASP A 239 -18.25 -12.55 -7.69
C ASP A 239 -17.60 -11.18 -7.98
N PHE A 240 -17.20 -10.41 -6.97
CA PHE A 240 -16.47 -9.17 -7.19
C PHE A 240 -15.06 -9.47 -7.70
N GLN A 241 -14.80 -9.07 -8.94
CA GLN A 241 -13.49 -9.15 -9.58
C GLN A 241 -12.80 -7.79 -9.53
N LEU A 242 -11.53 -7.77 -9.16
CA LEU A 242 -10.73 -6.56 -9.20
C LEU A 242 -10.54 -6.07 -10.64
N PRO A 243 -10.85 -4.80 -10.93
CA PRO A 243 -10.64 -4.24 -12.26
C PRO A 243 -9.15 -4.23 -12.62
N HIS A 244 -8.83 -4.36 -13.90
CA HIS A 244 -7.46 -4.33 -14.43
C HIS A 244 -6.48 -5.28 -13.72
N TRP A 245 -6.98 -6.42 -13.19
CA TRP A 245 -6.15 -7.30 -12.36
C TRP A 245 -4.94 -7.86 -13.12
N GLN A 246 -5.12 -8.29 -14.36
CA GLN A 246 -4.04 -8.86 -15.16
C GLN A 246 -2.93 -7.84 -15.45
N GLU A 247 -3.32 -6.60 -15.70
CA GLU A 247 -2.40 -5.48 -15.89
C GLU A 247 -1.67 -5.15 -14.57
N ALA A 248 -2.39 -5.17 -13.44
CA ALA A 248 -1.81 -4.92 -12.12
C ALA A 248 -0.76 -5.98 -11.75
N ARG A 249 -1.07 -7.25 -12.02
CA ARG A 249 -0.14 -8.36 -11.81
C ARG A 249 1.11 -8.20 -12.67
N LYS A 250 0.95 -7.97 -13.98
CA LYS A 250 2.07 -7.72 -14.91
C LYS A 250 2.92 -6.52 -14.49
N LEU A 251 2.27 -5.45 -14.00
CA LEU A 251 2.97 -4.28 -13.50
C LEU A 251 3.84 -4.63 -12.28
N ALA A 252 3.34 -5.41 -11.33
CA ALA A 252 4.09 -5.86 -10.16
C ALA A 252 5.26 -6.78 -10.57
N GLU A 253 5.05 -7.72 -11.48
CA GLU A 253 6.08 -8.60 -12.02
C GLU A 253 7.18 -7.79 -12.74
N HIS A 254 6.79 -6.84 -13.59
CA HIS A 254 7.73 -5.96 -14.28
C HIS A 254 8.54 -5.10 -13.30
N ALA A 255 7.87 -4.51 -12.31
CA ALA A 255 8.54 -3.74 -11.25
C ALA A 255 9.53 -4.60 -10.47
N ALA A 256 9.19 -5.86 -10.16
CA ALA A 256 10.09 -6.75 -9.42
C ALA A 256 11.44 -6.93 -10.14
N MET A 257 11.44 -7.03 -11.46
CA MET A 257 12.68 -7.13 -12.25
C MET A 257 13.49 -5.82 -12.24
N LEU A 258 12.82 -4.69 -12.36
CA LEU A 258 13.49 -3.39 -12.41
C LEU A 258 14.07 -2.97 -11.06
N PHE A 259 13.49 -3.44 -9.95
CA PHE A 259 13.96 -3.13 -8.59
C PHE A 259 15.04 -4.09 -8.08
N LEU A 260 15.52 -5.02 -8.91
CA LEU A 260 16.71 -5.79 -8.53
C LEU A 260 17.85 -4.84 -8.10
N PRO A 261 18.61 -5.18 -7.04
CA PRO A 261 18.73 -6.50 -6.41
C PRO A 261 17.78 -6.76 -5.23
N LEU A 262 16.72 -5.97 -5.01
CA LEU A 262 15.68 -6.31 -4.06
C LEU A 262 14.85 -7.46 -4.64
N ARG A 263 14.87 -8.63 -3.99
CA ARG A 263 14.30 -9.85 -4.58
C ARG A 263 12.88 -10.17 -4.10
N THR A 264 12.48 -9.70 -2.92
CA THR A 264 11.14 -9.92 -2.42
C THR A 264 10.51 -8.61 -1.98
N ILE A 265 9.46 -8.19 -2.67
CA ILE A 265 8.82 -6.89 -2.44
C ILE A 265 7.31 -7.08 -2.36
N GLY A 266 6.69 -6.44 -1.38
CA GLY A 266 5.25 -6.28 -1.31
C GLY A 266 4.83 -4.96 -1.97
N TRP A 267 4.18 -5.05 -3.13
CA TRP A 267 3.72 -3.93 -3.93
C TRP A 267 2.33 -3.47 -3.51
N ASP A 268 2.15 -2.18 -3.29
CA ASP A 268 0.83 -1.56 -3.17
C ASP A 268 0.44 -0.95 -4.52
N LEU A 269 -0.66 -1.41 -5.09
CA LEU A 269 -1.18 -0.95 -6.38
C LEU A 269 -2.55 -0.29 -6.20
N ALA A 270 -2.72 0.87 -6.81
CA ALA A 270 -4.04 1.46 -7.03
C ALA A 270 -4.62 0.92 -8.33
N LEU A 271 -5.87 0.51 -8.29
CA LEU A 271 -6.64 0.16 -9.48
C LEU A 271 -7.53 1.36 -9.79
N THR A 272 -7.28 2.02 -10.91
CA THR A 272 -7.97 3.25 -11.35
C THR A 272 -8.74 3.00 -12.65
N ASP A 273 -9.62 3.92 -13.04
CA ASP A 273 -10.33 3.80 -14.31
C ASP A 273 -9.39 3.82 -15.53
N ASP A 274 -8.21 4.42 -15.39
CA ASP A 274 -7.17 4.48 -16.44
C ASP A 274 -6.17 3.32 -16.39
N GLY A 275 -6.37 2.34 -15.47
CA GLY A 275 -5.47 1.21 -15.26
C GLY A 275 -4.74 1.24 -13.90
N PRO A 276 -3.84 0.27 -13.66
CA PRO A 276 -3.15 0.15 -12.38
C PRO A 276 -1.98 1.14 -12.27
N LEU A 277 -1.77 1.66 -11.06
CA LEU A 277 -0.64 2.49 -10.69
C LEU A 277 0.11 1.89 -9.51
N LEU A 278 1.44 1.87 -9.58
CA LEU A 278 2.31 1.43 -8.49
C LEU A 278 2.49 2.53 -7.45
N LEU A 279 1.94 2.33 -6.25
CA LEU A 279 1.95 3.34 -5.18
C LEU A 279 3.16 3.26 -4.28
N GLN A 280 3.62 2.06 -3.99
CA GLN A 280 4.73 1.80 -3.07
C GLN A 280 5.25 0.37 -3.24
N GLY A 281 6.56 0.20 -3.05
CA GLY A 281 7.17 -1.08 -2.73
C GLY A 281 7.46 -1.16 -1.23
N ASN A 282 7.42 -2.36 -0.67
CA ASN A 282 7.76 -2.64 0.72
C ASN A 282 8.77 -3.77 0.77
N ALA A 283 10.06 -3.45 0.95
CA ALA A 283 11.13 -4.44 1.06
C ALA A 283 11.02 -5.27 2.36
N GLU A 284 10.33 -4.74 3.36
CA GLU A 284 9.97 -5.43 4.60
C GLU A 284 8.45 -5.55 4.71
N TRP A 285 7.86 -6.33 3.80
CA TRP A 285 6.41 -6.57 3.85
C TRP A 285 6.01 -7.40 5.08
N ASP A 286 4.80 -7.11 5.61
CA ASP A 286 4.30 -7.72 6.84
C ASP A 286 3.51 -9.00 6.53
N PRO A 287 3.88 -10.16 7.09
CA PRO A 287 3.17 -11.41 6.92
C PRO A 287 1.88 -11.48 7.74
N VAL A 288 1.67 -10.59 8.70
CA VAL A 288 0.54 -10.69 9.65
C VAL A 288 -0.80 -10.57 8.94
N ASN A 289 -0.91 -9.76 7.89
CA ASN A 289 -2.13 -9.71 7.09
C ASN A 289 -2.44 -11.07 6.45
N HIS A 290 -1.41 -11.83 6.09
CA HIS A 290 -1.57 -13.19 5.59
C HIS A 290 -2.09 -14.14 6.67
N LEU A 291 -1.54 -14.06 7.88
CA LEU A 291 -1.98 -14.90 9.01
C LEU A 291 -3.44 -14.66 9.38
N VAL A 292 -3.90 -13.41 9.22
CA VAL A 292 -5.29 -13.03 9.49
C VAL A 292 -6.25 -13.64 8.47
N MET A 293 -5.87 -13.61 7.20
CA MET A 293 -6.72 -14.06 6.09
C MET A 293 -6.73 -15.60 5.91
N HIS A 294 -5.78 -16.29 6.53
CA HIS A 294 -5.55 -17.70 6.30
C HIS A 294 -5.52 -18.48 7.64
N ALA A 295 -6.55 -18.29 8.45
CA ALA A 295 -6.70 -19.03 9.70
C ALA A 295 -6.88 -20.58 9.51
N GLY A 296 -6.88 -21.05 8.26
CA GLY A 296 -6.92 -22.48 7.94
C GLY A 296 -5.52 -23.11 7.92
N PRO A 297 -5.37 -24.38 8.39
CA PRO A 297 -4.08 -25.07 8.43
C PRO A 297 -3.42 -25.23 7.04
N GLU A 298 -4.22 -25.34 5.97
CA GLU A 298 -3.72 -25.46 4.60
C GLU A 298 -2.92 -24.24 4.14
N HIS A 299 -3.31 -23.03 4.53
CA HIS A 299 -2.64 -21.81 4.08
C HIS A 299 -1.37 -21.47 4.88
N GLN A 300 -1.27 -21.99 6.09
CA GLN A 300 -0.03 -21.89 6.86
C GLN A 300 1.10 -22.72 6.24
N LEU A 301 0.74 -23.86 5.61
CA LEU A 301 1.69 -24.69 4.88
C LEU A 301 2.23 -23.92 3.66
N GLU A 302 1.38 -23.26 2.88
CA GLU A 302 1.80 -22.45 1.72
C GLU A 302 2.80 -21.35 2.13
N LEU A 303 2.56 -20.63 3.22
CA LEU A 303 3.49 -19.63 3.73
C LEU A 303 4.79 -20.28 4.22
N ALA A 304 4.71 -21.40 4.93
CA ALA A 304 5.88 -22.13 5.40
C ALA A 304 6.73 -22.63 4.24
N ASP A 305 6.13 -23.15 3.18
CA ASP A 305 6.81 -23.61 1.98
C ASP A 305 7.49 -22.45 1.25
N PHE A 306 6.80 -21.32 1.09
CA PHE A 306 7.40 -20.10 0.52
C PHE A 306 8.61 -19.62 1.34
N LEU A 307 8.48 -19.59 2.67
CA LEU A 307 9.60 -19.20 3.52
C LEU A 307 10.74 -20.21 3.47
N ASN A 308 10.46 -21.49 3.30
CA ASN A 308 11.48 -22.50 3.10
C ASN A 308 12.21 -22.31 1.76
N CYS A 309 11.50 -21.97 0.68
CA CYS A 309 12.10 -21.58 -0.59
C CYS A 309 13.00 -20.35 -0.42
N LEU A 310 12.55 -19.32 0.27
CA LEU A 310 13.34 -18.12 0.56
C LEU A 310 14.57 -18.43 1.43
N ARG A 311 14.49 -19.38 2.37
CA ARG A 311 15.62 -19.79 3.21
C ARG A 311 16.67 -20.59 2.45
N ALA A 312 16.23 -21.39 1.49
CA ALA A 312 17.08 -22.27 0.69
C ALA A 312 17.85 -21.51 -0.42
N ALA A 313 17.35 -20.37 -0.86
CA ALA A 313 17.92 -19.52 -1.89
C ALA A 313 18.90 -18.49 -1.31
#